data_4f8f0dc3cc65f3a59f5a41b85f5a48ab
#
_entry.id   4f8f0dc3cc65f3a59f5a41b85f5a48ab
#
_cell.length_a   1.000
_cell.length_b   1.000
_cell.length_c   1.000
_cell.angle_alpha   90.00
_cell.angle_beta   90.00
_cell.angle_gamma   90.00
#
_symmetry.space_group_name_H-M   'P 1'
#
loop_
_entity.id
_entity.type
_entity.pdbx_description
1 polymer ?
#
loop_
_entity_poly.entity_id
_entity_poly.type
_entity_poly.pdbx_seq_one_letter_code
_entity_poly.pdbx_strand_id
1 'polypeptide(L)'
;MVWYTGSLGGSADWSTILVPLVVILFTIEHMVFGGLVMAARTQHGIPFPTAYAVPGTPRYYGDDMKPLVPDAEKAKPDLIQYDEAYAFNSVQRGHQNMIENAPFFLALLLVAWPFPLFAGIAGLLYVIGRAVYMFGYMQNPGSRIYGAVFIYPALLGLMGLAGASMVHTVMGQGAY
;
A
#
# COMPACT_ATOMS: atom_id res chain seq x y z
N MET A 1 20.71 25.77 4.83
CA MET A 1 20.24 24.44 5.30
C MET A 1 20.54 24.39 6.80
N VAL A 2 19.62 24.92 7.63
CA VAL A 2 19.80 24.93 9.09
C VAL A 2 19.21 23.61 9.59
N TRP A 3 20.09 22.65 9.84
CA TRP A 3 19.72 21.45 10.59
C TRP A 3 19.36 21.89 12.01
N TYR A 4 18.23 21.45 12.49
CA TYR A 4 17.73 21.68 13.82
C TYR A 4 18.81 21.29 14.84
N THR A 5 19.57 22.27 15.34
CA THR A 5 20.45 22.11 16.49
C THR A 5 19.64 22.36 17.77
N GLY A 6 18.62 21.55 18.00
CA GLY A 6 17.98 21.45 19.29
C GLY A 6 19.02 20.93 20.29
N SER A 7 19.31 21.72 21.33
CA SER A 7 20.15 21.29 22.42
C SER A 7 19.66 19.94 22.93
N LEU A 8 20.59 18.98 23.12
CA LEU A 8 20.30 17.64 23.67
C LEU A 8 19.75 17.65 25.10
N GLY A 9 19.28 18.79 25.61
CA GLY A 9 18.68 18.99 26.93
C GLY A 9 17.22 19.44 26.91
N GLY A 10 16.59 19.66 25.73
CA GLY A 10 15.14 19.88 25.62
C GLY A 10 14.40 18.55 25.63
N SER A 11 13.25 18.46 26.31
CA SER A 11 12.34 17.30 26.23
C SER A 11 12.15 16.94 24.78
N ALA A 12 12.56 15.70 24.40
CA ALA A 12 12.42 15.22 23.03
C ALA A 12 10.95 15.39 22.61
N ASP A 13 10.71 16.12 21.52
CA ASP A 13 9.37 16.25 20.99
C ASP A 13 8.96 14.89 20.39
N TRP A 14 8.27 14.10 21.20
CA TRP A 14 7.79 12.76 20.83
C TRP A 14 6.98 12.74 19.53
N SER A 15 6.39 13.89 19.14
CA SER A 15 5.63 13.99 17.92
C SER A 15 6.49 13.74 16.67
N THR A 16 7.79 14.02 16.74
CA THR A 16 8.74 13.78 15.63
C THR A 16 8.91 12.30 15.31
N ILE A 17 8.62 11.41 16.27
CA ILE A 17 8.70 9.94 16.09
C ILE A 17 7.52 9.42 15.25
N LEU A 18 6.39 10.14 15.20
CA LEU A 18 5.18 9.66 14.52
C LEU A 18 5.40 9.46 13.01
N VAL A 19 6.09 10.38 12.35
CA VAL A 19 6.30 10.28 10.89
C VAL A 19 7.18 9.07 10.52
N PRO A 20 8.37 8.85 11.14
CA PRO A 20 9.12 7.62 10.95
C PRO A 20 8.33 6.35 11.28
N LEU A 21 7.54 6.36 12.35
CA LEU A 21 6.69 5.24 12.71
C LEU A 21 5.68 4.92 11.61
N VAL A 22 5.04 5.94 11.04
CA VAL A 22 4.11 5.77 9.91
C VAL A 22 4.81 5.14 8.71
N VAL A 23 6.03 5.59 8.37
CA VAL A 23 6.81 5.01 7.25
C VAL A 23 7.10 3.53 7.50
N ILE A 24 7.48 3.17 8.73
CA ILE A 24 7.74 1.78 9.11
C ILE A 24 6.45 0.95 8.98
N LEU A 25 5.34 1.42 9.56
CA LEU A 25 4.05 0.72 9.51
C LEU A 25 3.56 0.54 8.07
N PHE A 26 3.68 1.58 7.23
CA PHE A 26 3.34 1.50 5.82
C PHE A 26 4.21 0.49 5.07
N THR A 27 5.50 0.44 5.38
CA THR A 27 6.44 -0.53 4.77
C THR A 27 6.06 -1.96 5.16
N ILE A 28 5.77 -2.19 6.45
CA ILE A 28 5.33 -3.52 6.92
C ILE A 28 4.02 -3.92 6.21
N GLU A 29 3.06 -3.01 6.16
CA GLU A 29 1.78 -3.24 5.46
C GLU A 29 1.98 -3.60 3.99
N HIS A 30 2.88 -2.88 3.31
CA HIS A 30 3.24 -3.16 1.91
C HIS A 30 3.80 -4.57 1.74
N MET A 31 4.71 -4.99 2.63
CA MET A 31 5.27 -6.35 2.61
C MET A 31 4.20 -7.41 2.87
N VAL A 32 3.31 -7.18 3.84
CA VAL A 32 2.19 -8.08 4.15
C VAL A 32 1.27 -8.23 2.95
N PHE A 33 0.90 -7.14 2.29
CA PHE A 33 0.02 -7.20 1.12
C PHE A 33 0.68 -7.88 -0.08
N GLY A 34 1.98 -7.67 -0.28
CA GLY A 34 2.75 -8.45 -1.26
C GLY A 34 2.73 -9.96 -0.95
N GLY A 35 2.87 -10.32 0.33
CA GLY A 35 2.75 -11.70 0.80
C GLY A 35 1.36 -12.31 0.54
N LEU A 36 0.28 -11.54 0.74
CA LEU A 36 -1.08 -11.98 0.44
C LEU A 36 -1.27 -12.25 -1.07
N VAL A 37 -0.69 -11.42 -1.94
CA VAL A 37 -0.70 -11.68 -3.39
C VAL A 37 0.03 -12.97 -3.72
N MET A 38 1.20 -13.23 -3.10
CA MET A 38 1.94 -14.47 -3.31
C MET A 38 1.16 -15.69 -2.82
N ALA A 39 0.53 -15.59 -1.64
CA ALA A 39 -0.32 -16.66 -1.11
C ALA A 39 -1.51 -16.96 -2.04
N ALA A 40 -2.21 -15.93 -2.51
CA ALA A 40 -3.32 -16.08 -3.43
C ALA A 40 -2.86 -16.67 -4.79
N ARG A 41 -1.68 -16.29 -5.28
CA ARG A 41 -1.07 -16.86 -6.49
C ARG A 41 -0.84 -18.36 -6.36
N THR A 42 -0.22 -18.77 -5.27
CA THR A 42 0.04 -20.20 -4.98
C THR A 42 -1.26 -20.96 -4.81
N GLN A 43 -2.23 -20.40 -4.06
CA GLN A 43 -3.51 -21.03 -3.81
C GLN A 43 -4.29 -21.33 -5.09
N HIS A 44 -4.27 -20.41 -6.06
CA HIS A 44 -5.03 -20.54 -7.30
C HIS A 44 -4.18 -21.04 -8.48
N GLY A 45 -2.91 -21.39 -8.27
CA GLY A 45 -2.03 -21.89 -9.33
C GLY A 45 -1.80 -20.91 -10.46
N ILE A 46 -1.64 -19.60 -10.16
CA ILE A 46 -1.44 -18.57 -11.16
C ILE A 46 0.03 -18.47 -11.53
N PRO A 47 0.41 -18.72 -12.81
CA PRO A 47 1.81 -18.72 -13.23
C PRO A 47 2.44 -17.34 -13.21
N PHE A 48 3.77 -17.29 -13.03
CA PHE A 48 4.54 -16.11 -13.34
C PHE A 48 4.78 -16.02 -14.87
N PRO A 49 4.89 -14.84 -15.44
CA PRO A 49 4.80 -13.48 -14.88
C PRO A 49 3.38 -12.87 -14.92
N THR A 50 2.35 -13.69 -14.95
CA THR A 50 0.95 -13.25 -15.12
C THR A 50 0.55 -12.27 -14.03
N ALA A 51 0.23 -11.02 -14.39
CA ALA A 51 -0.23 -10.00 -13.46
C ALA A 51 -1.68 -10.22 -13.03
N TYR A 52 -2.53 -10.67 -13.93
CA TYR A 52 -3.95 -10.94 -13.69
C TYR A 52 -4.33 -12.32 -14.23
N ALA A 53 -5.10 -13.06 -13.46
CA ALA A 53 -5.59 -14.36 -13.85
C ALA A 53 -6.70 -14.23 -14.92
N VAL A 54 -6.67 -15.12 -15.92
CA VAL A 54 -7.68 -15.21 -16.95
C VAL A 54 -8.38 -16.56 -16.82
N PRO A 55 -9.73 -16.61 -16.70
CA PRO A 55 -10.47 -17.88 -16.68
C PRO A 55 -10.16 -18.74 -17.90
N GLY A 56 -10.08 -20.04 -17.71
CA GLY A 56 -9.78 -20.97 -18.79
C GLY A 56 -8.29 -21.16 -19.12
N THR A 57 -7.38 -20.47 -18.41
CA THR A 57 -5.95 -20.75 -18.50
C THR A 57 -5.56 -21.95 -17.65
N PRO A 58 -4.54 -22.77 -18.06
CA PRO A 58 -4.07 -23.90 -17.26
C PRO A 58 -3.49 -23.41 -15.91
N ARG A 59 -3.70 -24.21 -14.87
CA ARG A 59 -3.03 -23.99 -13.58
C ARG A 59 -1.60 -24.49 -13.63
N TYR A 60 -0.76 -23.87 -12.81
CA TYR A 60 0.62 -24.23 -12.61
C TYR A 60 0.88 -24.49 -11.13
N TYR A 61 1.43 -25.66 -10.81
CA TYR A 61 1.79 -26.02 -9.44
C TYR A 61 3.27 -26.44 -9.41
N GLY A 62 3.96 -26.05 -8.34
CA GLY A 62 5.34 -26.44 -8.07
C GLY A 62 6.38 -25.41 -8.52
N ASP A 63 7.62 -25.67 -8.10
CA ASP A 63 8.77 -24.77 -8.29
C ASP A 63 9.20 -24.63 -9.76
N ASP A 64 8.87 -25.64 -10.58
CA ASP A 64 9.26 -25.70 -11.99
C ASP A 64 8.33 -24.93 -12.93
N MET A 65 7.26 -24.33 -12.41
CA MET A 65 6.29 -23.58 -13.22
C MET A 65 5.78 -24.37 -14.45
N LYS A 66 5.76 -25.67 -14.35
CA LYS A 66 5.24 -26.55 -15.42
C LYS A 66 3.74 -26.70 -15.28
N PRO A 67 2.98 -26.73 -16.40
CA PRO A 67 1.57 -27.11 -16.34
C PRO A 67 1.47 -28.48 -15.67
N LEU A 68 0.56 -28.63 -14.73
CA LEU A 68 0.16 -29.95 -14.28
C LEU A 68 -0.57 -30.62 -15.44
N VAL A 69 0.20 -31.24 -16.32
CA VAL A 69 -0.32 -32.20 -17.28
C VAL A 69 -0.04 -33.58 -16.68
N PRO A 70 -1.02 -34.20 -16.04
CA PRO A 70 -0.94 -35.62 -15.80
C PRO A 70 -0.83 -36.25 -17.18
N ASP A 71 0.08 -37.19 -17.39
CA ASP A 71 0.34 -37.94 -18.61
C ASP A 71 -0.45 -37.46 -19.84
N ALA A 72 0.23 -36.76 -20.73
CA ALA A 72 -0.28 -35.82 -21.75
C ALA A 72 -1.38 -36.35 -22.69
N GLU A 73 -1.90 -37.54 -22.48
CA GLU A 73 -2.83 -38.19 -23.42
C GLU A 73 -4.24 -38.43 -22.87
N LYS A 74 -4.49 -38.25 -21.57
CA LYS A 74 -5.78 -38.70 -20.99
C LYS A 74 -6.49 -37.75 -19.99
N ALA A 75 -5.89 -36.68 -19.51
CA ALA A 75 -6.55 -35.79 -18.55
C ALA A 75 -6.84 -34.42 -19.14
N LYS A 76 -8.06 -33.93 -18.95
CA LYS A 76 -8.39 -32.53 -19.25
C LYS A 76 -7.52 -31.63 -18.39
N PRO A 77 -6.90 -30.57 -18.94
CA PRO A 77 -6.10 -29.65 -18.14
C PRO A 77 -6.96 -29.04 -17.03
N ASP A 78 -6.39 -28.97 -15.82
CA ASP A 78 -7.03 -28.24 -14.72
C ASP A 78 -6.97 -26.75 -15.04
N LEU A 79 -8.13 -26.13 -15.24
CA LEU A 79 -8.25 -24.76 -15.68
C LEU A 79 -8.70 -23.86 -14.54
N ILE A 80 -8.15 -22.64 -14.50
CA ILE A 80 -8.57 -21.59 -13.57
C ILE A 80 -10.03 -21.24 -13.82
N GLN A 81 -10.86 -21.35 -12.79
CA GLN A 81 -12.27 -21.00 -12.85
C GLN A 81 -12.45 -19.48 -12.72
N TYR A 82 -13.63 -18.99 -13.09
CA TYR A 82 -13.93 -17.54 -13.07
C TYR A 82 -13.84 -16.96 -11.65
N ASP A 83 -14.39 -17.63 -10.66
CA ASP A 83 -14.39 -17.21 -9.25
C ASP A 83 -12.99 -17.17 -8.66
N GLU A 84 -12.12 -18.11 -9.03
CA GLU A 84 -10.73 -18.16 -8.61
C GLU A 84 -9.89 -17.04 -9.24
N ALA A 85 -10.07 -16.82 -10.55
CA ALA A 85 -9.46 -15.68 -11.23
C ALA A 85 -9.92 -14.36 -10.61
N TYR A 86 -11.21 -14.24 -10.29
CA TYR A 86 -11.77 -13.06 -9.64
C TYR A 86 -11.19 -12.85 -8.24
N ALA A 87 -11.09 -13.91 -7.43
CA ALA A 87 -10.51 -13.85 -6.09
C ALA A 87 -9.04 -13.39 -6.13
N PHE A 88 -8.20 -14.03 -6.96
CA PHE A 88 -6.81 -13.62 -7.14
C PHE A 88 -6.70 -12.16 -7.63
N ASN A 89 -7.46 -11.81 -8.67
CA ASN A 89 -7.40 -10.47 -9.25
C ASN A 89 -7.83 -9.38 -8.26
N SER A 90 -8.74 -9.70 -7.33
CA SER A 90 -9.14 -8.79 -6.26
C SER A 90 -7.98 -8.51 -5.30
N VAL A 91 -7.26 -9.54 -4.85
CA VAL A 91 -6.07 -9.39 -3.99
C VAL A 91 -4.99 -8.60 -4.74
N GLN A 92 -4.69 -8.98 -5.97
CA GLN A 92 -3.70 -8.32 -6.83
C GLN A 92 -4.02 -6.83 -7.02
N ARG A 93 -5.26 -6.50 -7.34
CA ARG A 93 -5.68 -5.11 -7.57
C ARG A 93 -5.64 -4.27 -6.30
N GLY A 94 -5.99 -4.84 -5.14
CA GLY A 94 -5.88 -4.18 -3.85
C GLY A 94 -4.44 -3.75 -3.54
N HIS A 95 -3.49 -4.65 -3.73
CA HIS A 95 -2.05 -4.37 -3.54
C HIS A 95 -1.51 -3.40 -4.60
N GLN A 96 -1.85 -3.60 -5.88
CA GLN A 96 -1.37 -2.72 -6.95
C GLN A 96 -1.84 -1.28 -6.75
N ASN A 97 -3.08 -1.05 -6.32
CA ASN A 97 -3.56 0.28 -5.99
C ASN A 97 -2.76 0.93 -4.85
N MET A 98 -2.26 0.15 -3.89
CA MET A 98 -1.36 0.66 -2.85
C MET A 98 -0.04 1.12 -3.46
N ILE A 99 0.58 0.31 -4.33
CA ILE A 99 1.85 0.65 -5.02
C ILE A 99 1.69 1.94 -5.83
N GLU A 100 0.61 2.07 -6.60
CA GLU A 100 0.33 3.23 -7.43
C GLU A 100 0.22 4.53 -6.61
N ASN A 101 -0.28 4.47 -5.38
CA ASN A 101 -0.47 5.63 -4.51
C ASN A 101 0.70 5.88 -3.54
N ALA A 102 1.59 4.90 -3.34
CA ALA A 102 2.69 4.98 -2.39
C ALA A 102 3.61 6.20 -2.60
N PRO A 103 4.06 6.53 -3.85
CA PRO A 103 4.92 7.68 -4.08
C PRO A 103 4.28 9.01 -3.66
N PHE A 104 3.00 9.19 -3.96
CA PHE A 104 2.27 10.41 -3.61
C PHE A 104 2.11 10.55 -2.10
N PHE A 105 1.73 9.47 -1.42
CA PHE A 105 1.59 9.44 0.03
C PHE A 105 2.92 9.77 0.74
N LEU A 106 4.00 9.06 0.37
CA LEU A 106 5.31 9.26 0.99
C LEU A 106 5.87 10.65 0.73
N ALA A 107 5.71 11.17 -0.48
CA ALA A 107 6.15 12.53 -0.82
C ALA A 107 5.41 13.57 0.02
N LEU A 108 4.08 13.49 0.13
CA LEU A 108 3.29 14.42 0.93
C LEU A 108 3.63 14.31 2.42
N LEU A 109 3.81 13.09 2.94
CA LEU A 109 4.19 12.86 4.34
C LEU A 109 5.53 13.50 4.66
N LEU A 110 6.53 13.38 3.77
CA LEU A 110 7.85 13.99 3.96
C LEU A 110 7.82 15.51 3.87
N VAL A 111 7.05 16.08 2.92
CA VAL A 111 6.92 17.54 2.81
C VAL A 111 6.16 18.13 4.00
N ALA A 112 5.24 17.37 4.60
CA ALA A 112 4.51 17.78 5.80
C ALA A 112 5.33 17.66 7.11
N TRP A 113 6.60 17.22 7.06
CA TRP A 113 7.49 17.03 8.21
C TRP A 113 7.58 18.22 9.18
N PRO A 114 7.51 19.51 8.77
CA PRO A 114 7.50 20.62 9.72
C PRO A 114 6.34 20.61 10.72
N PHE A 115 5.30 19.83 10.45
CA PHE A 115 4.13 19.64 11.32
C PHE A 115 3.99 18.16 11.75
N PRO A 116 4.97 17.61 12.51
CA PRO A 116 5.12 16.15 12.67
C PRO A 116 3.93 15.49 13.36
N LEU A 117 3.28 16.16 14.31
CA LEU A 117 2.10 15.63 14.99
C LEU A 117 0.96 15.41 14.00
N PHE A 118 0.60 16.44 13.25
CA PHE A 118 -0.53 16.37 12.30
C PHE A 118 -0.24 15.48 11.11
N ALA A 119 1.01 15.54 10.60
CA ALA A 119 1.47 14.65 9.54
C ALA A 119 1.45 13.18 9.98
N GLY A 120 1.89 12.89 11.19
CA GLY A 120 1.85 11.56 11.76
C GLY A 120 0.42 11.03 11.96
N ILE A 121 -0.50 11.86 12.48
CA ILE A 121 -1.91 11.49 12.63
C ILE A 121 -2.55 11.20 11.27
N ALA A 122 -2.36 12.08 10.29
CA ALA A 122 -2.86 11.87 8.93
C ALA A 122 -2.24 10.63 8.29
N GLY A 123 -0.96 10.40 8.49
CA GLY A 123 -0.27 9.20 8.02
C GLY A 123 -0.81 7.91 8.64
N LEU A 124 -1.08 7.87 9.94
CA LEU A 124 -1.70 6.72 10.61
C LEU A 124 -3.11 6.47 10.06
N LEU A 125 -3.90 7.53 9.86
CA LEU A 125 -5.23 7.43 9.27
C LEU A 125 -5.16 6.83 7.86
N TYR A 126 -4.16 7.22 7.06
CA TYR A 126 -3.92 6.66 5.74
C TYR A 126 -3.60 5.16 5.82
N VAL A 127 -2.65 4.73 6.67
CA VAL A 127 -2.28 3.31 6.84
C VAL A 127 -3.49 2.48 7.25
N ILE A 128 -4.25 2.91 8.26
CA ILE A 128 -5.49 2.23 8.67
C ILE A 128 -6.46 2.13 7.49
N GLY A 129 -6.64 3.22 6.75
CA GLY A 129 -7.48 3.25 5.56
C GLY A 129 -7.04 2.25 4.49
N ARG A 130 -5.72 2.06 4.30
CA ARG A 130 -5.17 1.10 3.34
C ARG A 130 -5.47 -0.34 3.76
N ALA A 131 -5.32 -0.67 5.04
CA ALA A 131 -5.70 -1.98 5.56
C ALA A 131 -7.19 -2.27 5.30
N VAL A 132 -8.08 -1.35 5.70
CA VAL A 132 -9.53 -1.49 5.46
C VAL A 132 -9.85 -1.62 3.97
N TYR A 133 -9.19 -0.83 3.12
CA TYR A 133 -9.34 -0.89 1.66
C TYR A 133 -8.96 -2.26 1.11
N MET A 134 -7.78 -2.78 1.49
CA MET A 134 -7.27 -4.07 1.01
C MET A 134 -8.18 -5.22 1.41
N PHE A 135 -8.51 -5.33 2.70
CA PHE A 135 -9.38 -6.41 3.20
C PHE A 135 -10.82 -6.30 2.67
N GLY A 136 -11.33 -5.08 2.53
CA GLY A 136 -12.62 -4.85 1.88
C GLY A 136 -12.62 -5.31 0.42
N TYR A 137 -11.56 -4.96 -0.32
CA TYR A 137 -11.42 -5.34 -1.73
C TYR A 137 -11.33 -6.85 -1.92
N MET A 138 -10.63 -7.56 -1.02
CA MET A 138 -10.51 -9.02 -1.06
C MET A 138 -11.85 -9.72 -0.88
N GLN A 139 -12.74 -9.18 -0.05
CA GLN A 139 -14.07 -9.76 0.17
C GLN A 139 -15.03 -9.40 -0.96
N ASN A 140 -15.10 -8.13 -1.30
CA ASN A 140 -15.91 -7.59 -2.39
C ASN A 140 -15.29 -6.27 -2.86
N PRO A 141 -14.94 -6.13 -4.15
CA PRO A 141 -14.37 -4.90 -4.70
C PRO A 141 -15.16 -3.61 -4.39
N GLY A 142 -16.48 -3.71 -4.21
CA GLY A 142 -17.31 -2.58 -3.78
C GLY A 142 -17.01 -2.11 -2.35
N SER A 143 -16.58 -3.00 -1.46
CA SER A 143 -16.29 -2.69 -0.05
C SER A 143 -15.04 -1.85 0.16
N ARG A 144 -14.23 -1.65 -0.89
CA ARG A 144 -13.08 -0.72 -0.87
C ARG A 144 -13.45 0.70 -0.42
N ILE A 145 -14.70 1.09 -0.59
CA ILE A 145 -15.19 2.43 -0.23
C ILE A 145 -15.01 2.73 1.26
N TYR A 146 -15.11 1.72 2.12
CA TYR A 146 -14.91 1.89 3.56
C TYR A 146 -13.48 2.32 3.89
N GLY A 147 -12.47 1.79 3.19
CA GLY A 147 -11.09 2.26 3.32
C GLY A 147 -10.88 3.64 2.71
N ALA A 148 -11.53 3.92 1.58
CA ALA A 148 -11.41 5.20 0.88
C ALA A 148 -11.85 6.40 1.74
N VAL A 149 -12.84 6.19 2.63
CA VAL A 149 -13.31 7.21 3.60
C VAL A 149 -12.20 7.69 4.54
N PHE A 150 -11.19 6.86 4.82
CA PHE A 150 -10.02 7.23 5.62
C PHE A 150 -8.87 7.76 4.75
N ILE A 151 -8.64 7.14 3.61
CA ILE A 151 -7.51 7.45 2.70
C ILE A 151 -7.60 8.86 2.16
N TYR A 152 -8.76 9.26 1.60
CA TYR A 152 -8.88 10.57 0.94
C TYR A 152 -8.79 11.75 1.91
N PRO A 153 -9.46 11.76 3.08
CA PRO A 153 -9.26 12.83 4.06
C PRO A 153 -7.81 12.92 4.56
N ALA A 154 -7.13 11.77 4.76
CA ALA A 154 -5.73 11.75 5.15
C ALA A 154 -4.84 12.40 4.10
N LEU A 155 -5.01 12.06 2.81
CA LEU A 155 -4.26 12.67 1.71
C LEU A 155 -4.55 14.17 1.57
N LEU A 156 -5.81 14.59 1.68
CA LEU A 156 -6.17 16.00 1.65
C LEU A 156 -5.55 16.77 2.82
N GLY A 157 -5.55 16.19 4.02
CA GLY A 157 -4.87 16.75 5.18
C GLY A 157 -3.36 16.90 4.95
N LEU A 158 -2.69 15.86 4.43
CA LEU A 158 -1.27 15.91 4.09
C LEU A 158 -0.98 16.95 2.99
N MET A 159 -1.83 17.09 1.98
CA MET A 159 -1.70 18.13 0.96
C MET A 159 -1.80 19.54 1.57
N GLY A 160 -2.74 19.76 2.48
CA GLY A 160 -2.88 21.02 3.21
C GLY A 160 -1.63 21.35 4.05
N LEU A 161 -1.11 20.35 4.78
CA LEU A 161 0.12 20.49 5.58
C LEU A 161 1.35 20.73 4.69
N ALA A 162 1.44 20.06 3.56
CA ALA A 162 2.52 20.29 2.60
C ALA A 162 2.48 21.72 2.02
N GLY A 163 1.29 22.24 1.71
CA GLY A 163 1.11 23.63 1.31
C GLY A 163 1.51 24.61 2.41
N ALA A 164 1.10 24.34 3.66
CA ALA A 164 1.50 25.14 4.80
C ALA A 164 3.03 25.12 5.04
N SER A 165 3.68 23.97 4.81
CA SER A 165 5.14 23.85 4.90
C SER A 165 5.85 24.72 3.88
N MET A 166 5.35 24.79 2.65
CA MET A 166 5.91 25.66 1.60
C MET A 166 5.78 27.13 1.99
N VAL A 167 4.62 27.56 2.45
CA VAL A 167 4.39 28.94 2.93
C VAL A 167 5.32 29.27 4.10
N HIS A 168 5.40 28.39 5.09
CA HIS A 168 6.29 28.57 6.24
C HIS A 168 7.77 28.74 5.83
N THR A 169 8.23 27.92 4.87
CA THR A 169 9.60 27.99 4.37
C THR A 169 9.87 29.32 3.67
N VAL A 170 8.95 29.79 2.82
CA VAL A 170 9.10 31.05 2.08
C VAL A 170 9.07 32.26 3.02
N MET A 171 8.12 32.30 3.97
CA MET A 171 8.00 33.41 4.92
C MET A 171 9.15 33.43 5.93
N GLY A 172 9.65 32.26 6.35
CA GLY A 172 10.81 32.16 7.25
C GLY A 172 12.12 32.62 6.63
N GLN A 173 12.26 32.61 5.29
CA GLN A 173 13.43 33.11 4.59
C GLN A 173 13.37 34.63 4.32
N GLY A 174 12.19 35.25 4.42
CA GLY A 174 12.03 36.69 4.23
C GLY A 174 12.29 37.53 5.50
N ALA A 175 12.70 36.90 6.60
CA ALA A 175 12.94 37.57 7.88
C ALA A 175 14.43 37.81 8.19
N TYR A 176 15.33 37.76 7.19
CA TYR A 176 16.76 38.10 7.30
C TYR A 176 17.11 39.34 6.48
#